data_306ce97f8f2c0547482981c80eea0e7c
#
_entry.id   306ce97f8f2c0547482981c80eea0e7c
#
_cell.length_a   1.000
_cell.length_b   1.000
_cell.length_c   1.000
_cell.angle_alpha   90.00
_cell.angle_beta   90.00
_cell.angle_gamma   90.00
#
_symmetry.space_group_name_H-M   'P 1'
#
loop_
_entity.id
_entity.type
_entity.pdbx_description
1 polymer ?
#
loop_
_entity_poly.entity_id
_entity_poly.type
_entity_poly.pdbx_seq_one_letter_code
_entity_poly.pdbx_strand_id
1 'polypeptide(L)'
;GVSKKLALKFSMISARSRLNWLSLVILKKYSSEIWALFYQRRELSAGEVRELVGRSLILKNPQNEEKGILLIKFSETLELFVRSGSIRNVLGRYVVVLEPSWAGYALPQILALTFFSEKIYIQCADAEDYRLITGLGSNLIPIKTGSGDWVDQRIFKRLKREDILYDIVLVANCNPIKRVHRFLHLIDQVSRKKQIRAALVCSSFGANYNNMKSLIAAYDMGFLDYYEDLAGGELNKIFNRSKVNCLLSLKEGSNRTLFEGMSAGVKGVLVANNVGVNRDHLQEPVGYILTEPEMQQLMLNLDGYDNETVRTWAEKNISPEATMKKILSIINSNENAKYSIGEVKLKVNKPEARYMIEDEEYSAEKNKKSLEFMFS
;
A
#
# COMPACT_ATOMS: atom_id res chain seq x y z
N GLY A 1 -1.79 36.88 -4.70
CA GLY A 1 -0.58 36.06 -4.51
C GLY A 1 -0.44 35.36 -3.16
N VAL A 2 0.05 36.06 -2.13
CA VAL A 2 0.40 35.43 -0.82
C VAL A 2 -0.80 34.82 -0.10
N SER A 3 -1.96 35.48 -0.13
CA SER A 3 -3.18 35.00 0.52
C SER A 3 -3.74 33.69 -0.08
N LYS A 4 -3.69 33.54 -1.41
CA LYS A 4 -4.11 32.30 -2.09
C LYS A 4 -3.20 31.11 -1.74
N LYS A 5 -1.88 31.36 -1.71
CA LYS A 5 -0.87 30.35 -1.35
C LYS A 5 -1.02 29.88 0.09
N LEU A 6 -1.35 30.80 1.00
CA LEU A 6 -1.58 30.49 2.40
C LEU A 6 -2.89 29.70 2.59
N ALA A 7 -3.97 30.09 1.94
CA ALA A 7 -5.26 29.42 1.96
C ALA A 7 -5.15 27.96 1.41
N LEU A 8 -4.42 27.77 0.32
CA LEU A 8 -4.15 26.46 -0.25
C LEU A 8 -3.37 25.56 0.72
N LYS A 9 -2.27 26.08 1.30
CA LYS A 9 -1.50 25.33 2.30
C LYS A 9 -2.35 24.94 3.51
N PHE A 10 -3.15 25.88 4.02
CA PHE A 10 -4.03 25.61 5.15
C PHE A 10 -5.09 24.56 4.81
N SER A 11 -5.72 24.65 3.64
CA SER A 11 -6.71 23.68 3.18
C SER A 11 -6.13 22.29 2.98
N MET A 12 -4.89 22.18 2.47
CA MET A 12 -4.18 20.92 2.35
C MET A 12 -3.87 20.30 3.71
N ILE A 13 -3.44 21.10 4.68
CA ILE A 13 -3.19 20.64 6.05
C ILE A 13 -4.50 20.17 6.69
N SER A 14 -5.55 20.93 6.58
CA SER A 14 -6.89 20.60 7.11
C SER A 14 -7.48 19.36 6.45
N ALA A 15 -7.31 19.18 5.14
CA ALA A 15 -7.76 17.99 4.43
C ALA A 15 -6.94 16.74 4.78
N ARG A 16 -5.66 16.90 5.19
CA ARG A 16 -4.83 15.78 5.70
C ARG A 16 -5.22 15.34 7.11
N SER A 17 -5.67 16.28 7.93
CA SER A 17 -6.01 15.99 9.34
C SER A 17 -7.41 15.43 9.52
N ARG A 18 -8.38 15.88 8.76
CA ARG A 18 -9.73 15.30 8.51
C ARG A 18 -10.49 16.25 7.59
N LEU A 19 -11.14 15.68 6.58
CA LEU A 19 -11.92 16.42 5.61
C LEU A 19 -13.02 17.25 6.28
N ASN A 20 -12.92 18.56 6.15
CA ASN A 20 -14.09 19.39 6.26
C ASN A 20 -14.55 19.84 4.85
N TRP A 21 -15.83 20.10 4.70
CA TRP A 21 -16.44 20.55 3.45
C TRP A 21 -15.74 21.78 2.86
N LEU A 22 -15.34 22.73 3.70
CA LEU A 22 -14.71 23.97 3.27
C LEU A 22 -13.33 23.70 2.62
N SER A 23 -12.53 22.78 3.18
CA SER A 23 -11.24 22.39 2.61
C SER A 23 -11.40 21.77 1.22
N LEU A 24 -12.41 20.92 1.01
CA LEU A 24 -12.72 20.36 -0.30
C LEU A 24 -13.12 21.43 -1.32
N VAL A 25 -13.97 22.37 -0.94
CA VAL A 25 -14.38 23.47 -1.83
C VAL A 25 -13.17 24.30 -2.27
N ILE A 26 -12.27 24.62 -1.34
CA ILE A 26 -11.05 25.39 -1.63
C ILE A 26 -10.11 24.58 -2.53
N LEU A 27 -9.87 23.31 -2.22
CA LEU A 27 -9.03 22.43 -3.03
C LEU A 27 -9.57 22.28 -4.46
N LYS A 28 -10.87 22.04 -4.60
CA LYS A 28 -11.55 21.94 -5.90
C LYS A 28 -11.42 23.23 -6.71
N LYS A 29 -11.60 24.39 -6.09
CA LYS A 29 -11.51 25.70 -6.76
C LYS A 29 -10.08 26.02 -7.24
N TYR A 30 -9.07 25.62 -6.46
CA TYR A 30 -7.68 26.01 -6.71
C TYR A 30 -6.77 24.86 -7.13
N SER A 31 -7.31 23.67 -7.40
CA SER A 31 -6.50 22.50 -7.77
C SER A 31 -5.64 22.74 -9.01
N SER A 32 -6.18 23.42 -10.02
CA SER A 32 -5.42 23.80 -11.23
C SER A 32 -4.27 24.78 -10.95
N GLU A 33 -4.42 25.64 -9.94
CA GLU A 33 -3.37 26.59 -9.55
C GLU A 33 -2.21 25.90 -8.80
N ILE A 34 -2.44 24.71 -8.23
CA ILE A 34 -1.41 23.92 -7.53
C ILE A 34 -0.28 23.56 -8.48
N TRP A 35 -0.62 23.21 -9.71
CA TRP A 35 0.37 22.97 -10.76
C TRP A 35 1.31 24.17 -10.96
N ALA A 36 0.74 25.33 -11.16
CA ALA A 36 1.53 26.56 -11.41
C ALA A 36 2.34 27.02 -10.18
N LEU A 37 1.86 26.70 -8.95
CA LEU A 37 2.49 27.13 -7.71
C LEU A 37 3.61 26.19 -7.22
N PHE A 38 3.51 24.91 -7.49
CA PHE A 38 4.40 23.91 -6.91
C PHE A 38 5.26 23.18 -7.93
N TYR A 39 4.83 23.09 -9.20
CA TYR A 39 5.52 22.31 -10.22
C TYR A 39 5.71 23.10 -11.50
N GLN A 40 6.98 23.30 -11.87
CA GLN A 40 7.37 23.72 -13.21
C GLN A 40 7.87 22.49 -13.97
N ARG A 41 7.42 22.34 -15.21
CA ARG A 41 7.91 21.27 -16.07
C ARG A 41 9.38 21.52 -16.41
N ARG A 42 10.15 20.47 -16.43
CA ARG A 42 11.54 20.47 -16.83
C ARG A 42 11.96 19.10 -17.34
N GLU A 43 13.07 19.03 -17.99
CA GLU A 43 13.76 17.77 -18.21
C GLU A 43 14.23 17.21 -16.87
N LEU A 44 14.08 15.90 -16.71
CA LEU A 44 14.56 15.18 -15.55
C LEU A 44 16.05 14.88 -15.73
N SER A 45 16.81 14.94 -14.65
CA SER A 45 18.18 14.43 -14.65
C SER A 45 18.18 12.91 -14.84
N ALA A 46 19.29 12.35 -15.32
CA ALA A 46 19.43 10.90 -15.50
C ALA A 46 19.18 10.09 -14.19
N GLY A 47 19.47 10.68 -13.03
CA GLY A 47 19.16 10.09 -11.72
C GLY A 47 17.65 10.01 -11.45
N GLU A 48 16.95 11.13 -11.71
CA GLU A 48 15.49 11.22 -11.55
C GLU A 48 14.74 10.32 -12.55
N VAL A 49 15.22 10.23 -13.79
CA VAL A 49 14.68 9.29 -14.78
C VAL A 49 14.82 7.85 -14.26
N ARG A 50 16.00 7.46 -13.76
CA ARG A 50 16.20 6.12 -13.18
C ARG A 50 15.28 5.84 -11.99
N GLU A 51 15.05 6.84 -11.13
CA GLU A 51 14.12 6.70 -9.99
C GLU A 51 12.68 6.52 -10.47
N LEU A 52 12.22 7.34 -11.41
CA LEU A 52 10.86 7.26 -11.97
C LEU A 52 10.63 5.91 -12.68
N VAL A 53 11.59 5.49 -13.50
CA VAL A 53 11.56 4.20 -14.22
C VAL A 53 11.56 3.01 -13.26
N GLY A 54 12.43 3.01 -12.26
CA GLY A 54 12.54 1.91 -11.28
C GLY A 54 11.28 1.70 -10.43
N ARG A 55 10.38 2.69 -10.42
CA ARG A 55 9.11 2.68 -9.67
C ARG A 55 7.89 2.72 -10.57
N SER A 56 8.06 2.52 -11.87
CA SER A 56 6.99 2.48 -12.86
C SER A 56 6.96 1.15 -13.58
N LEU A 57 5.77 0.69 -14.00
CA LEU A 57 5.58 -0.60 -14.64
C LEU A 57 4.55 -0.50 -15.77
N ILE A 58 4.92 -0.91 -16.97
CA ILE A 58 4.01 -1.05 -18.10
C ILE A 58 3.23 -2.35 -17.91
N LEU A 59 1.94 -2.24 -17.61
CA LEU A 59 1.06 -3.40 -17.44
C LEU A 59 0.45 -3.86 -18.77
N LYS A 60 0.34 -2.97 -19.75
CA LYS A 60 -0.05 -3.27 -21.14
C LYS A 60 0.69 -2.29 -22.06
N ASN A 61 1.31 -2.80 -23.11
CA ASN A 61 1.86 -1.94 -24.17
C ASN A 61 0.74 -1.29 -24.98
N PRO A 62 0.91 -0.04 -25.44
CA PRO A 62 -0.05 0.55 -26.38
C PRO A 62 0.01 -0.20 -27.71
N GLN A 63 -1.16 -0.41 -28.32
CA GLN A 63 -1.27 -1.11 -29.59
C GLN A 63 -2.21 -0.32 -30.54
N ASN A 64 -1.73 -0.01 -31.73
CA ASN A 64 -2.45 0.81 -32.70
C ASN A 64 -2.92 2.13 -32.04
N GLU A 65 -4.22 2.38 -32.02
CA GLU A 65 -4.84 3.56 -31.39
C GLU A 65 -5.25 3.31 -29.93
N GLU A 66 -5.10 2.08 -29.42
CA GLU A 66 -5.46 1.74 -28.06
C GLU A 66 -4.33 2.09 -27.09
N LYS A 67 -4.67 2.84 -26.03
CA LYS A 67 -3.72 3.17 -24.97
C LYS A 67 -3.25 1.93 -24.23
N GLY A 68 -1.98 1.91 -23.85
CA GLY A 68 -1.46 0.96 -22.89
C GLY A 68 -1.91 1.27 -21.46
N ILE A 69 -1.42 0.51 -20.48
CA ILE A 69 -1.64 0.77 -19.06
C ILE A 69 -0.29 0.92 -18.37
N LEU A 70 -0.05 2.06 -17.72
CA LEU A 70 1.17 2.37 -16.97
C LEU A 70 0.83 2.56 -15.49
N LEU A 71 1.49 1.82 -14.61
CA LEU A 71 1.41 1.99 -13.17
C LEU A 71 2.64 2.75 -12.66
N ILE A 72 2.43 3.77 -11.82
CA ILE A 72 3.47 4.58 -11.16
C ILE A 72 3.29 4.46 -9.65
N LYS A 73 4.34 4.03 -8.94
CA LYS A 73 4.35 3.81 -7.50
C LYS A 73 4.96 5.00 -6.77
N PHE A 74 4.57 5.15 -5.51
CA PHE A 74 5.10 6.07 -4.50
C PHE A 74 4.86 7.56 -4.76
N SER A 75 4.51 8.25 -3.70
CA SER A 75 4.19 9.68 -3.73
C SER A 75 5.35 10.56 -4.20
N GLU A 76 6.57 10.17 -3.88
CA GLU A 76 7.81 10.84 -4.28
C GLU A 76 8.03 10.74 -5.79
N THR A 77 7.76 9.57 -6.36
CA THR A 77 7.85 9.33 -7.80
C THR A 77 6.78 10.10 -8.57
N LEU A 78 5.59 10.30 -7.97
CA LEU A 78 4.56 11.14 -8.57
C LEU A 78 5.01 12.59 -8.70
N GLU A 79 5.85 13.10 -7.82
CA GLU A 79 6.44 14.42 -7.96
C GLU A 79 7.32 14.51 -9.22
N LEU A 80 8.16 13.51 -9.45
CA LEU A 80 8.99 13.44 -10.66
C LEU A 80 8.12 13.34 -11.92
N PHE A 81 7.10 12.49 -11.89
CA PHE A 81 6.17 12.34 -13.01
C PHE A 81 5.46 13.66 -13.35
N VAL A 82 4.94 14.36 -12.36
CA VAL A 82 4.27 15.66 -12.54
C VAL A 82 5.21 16.72 -13.10
N ARG A 83 6.50 16.71 -12.74
CA ARG A 83 7.52 17.65 -13.25
C ARG A 83 8.01 17.30 -14.64
N SER A 84 7.90 16.04 -15.06
CA SER A 84 8.42 15.57 -16.35
C SER A 84 7.84 16.34 -17.54
N GLY A 85 8.71 16.77 -18.45
CA GLY A 85 8.32 17.35 -19.72
C GLY A 85 7.48 16.42 -20.58
N SER A 86 7.68 15.11 -20.45
CA SER A 86 7.01 14.06 -21.22
C SER A 86 5.61 13.67 -20.71
N ILE A 87 5.14 14.19 -19.57
CA ILE A 87 3.87 13.77 -18.94
C ILE A 87 2.67 13.77 -19.92
N ARG A 88 2.55 14.78 -20.81
CA ARG A 88 1.46 14.82 -21.79
C ARG A 88 1.54 13.69 -22.82
N ASN A 89 2.74 13.34 -23.26
CA ASN A 89 2.96 12.24 -24.19
C ASN A 89 2.59 10.90 -23.52
N VAL A 90 2.95 10.75 -22.25
CA VAL A 90 2.59 9.56 -21.45
C VAL A 90 1.08 9.45 -21.31
N LEU A 91 0.39 10.52 -20.91
CA LEU A 91 -1.08 10.55 -20.77
C LEU A 91 -1.81 10.34 -22.10
N GLY A 92 -1.18 10.75 -23.22
CA GLY A 92 -1.69 10.47 -24.57
C GLY A 92 -1.64 9.01 -24.96
N ARG A 93 -0.60 8.27 -24.51
CA ARG A 93 -0.32 6.87 -24.90
C ARG A 93 -0.75 5.82 -23.88
N TYR A 94 -0.94 6.20 -22.62
CA TYR A 94 -1.24 5.28 -21.53
C TYR A 94 -2.42 5.76 -20.69
N VAL A 95 -3.21 4.80 -20.23
CA VAL A 95 -4.05 4.92 -19.05
C VAL A 95 -3.13 4.82 -17.84
N VAL A 96 -3.04 5.88 -17.04
CA VAL A 96 -2.12 5.95 -15.91
C VAL A 96 -2.83 5.55 -14.62
N VAL A 97 -2.23 4.58 -13.91
CA VAL A 97 -2.67 4.12 -12.58
C VAL A 97 -1.61 4.50 -11.55
N LEU A 98 -2.01 5.22 -10.53
CA LEU A 98 -1.13 5.68 -9.45
C LEU A 98 -1.27 4.79 -8.21
N GLU A 99 -0.15 4.47 -7.58
CA GLU A 99 -0.06 3.73 -6.31
C GLU A 99 0.74 4.56 -5.28
N PRO A 100 0.11 5.56 -4.61
CA PRO A 100 0.79 6.34 -3.59
C PRO A 100 1.24 5.49 -2.40
N SER A 101 2.29 5.93 -1.70
CA SER A 101 2.94 5.16 -0.63
C SER A 101 2.39 5.41 0.77
N TRP A 102 1.67 6.51 0.98
CA TRP A 102 1.16 6.92 2.29
C TRP A 102 -0.25 7.47 2.18
N ALA A 103 -1.09 7.18 3.17
CA ALA A 103 -2.40 7.84 3.30
C ALA A 103 -2.28 9.35 3.48
N GLY A 104 -3.31 10.07 3.05
CA GLY A 104 -3.38 11.52 3.07
C GLY A 104 -3.05 12.13 1.71
N TYR A 105 -3.95 12.00 0.75
CA TYR A 105 -3.77 12.39 -0.66
C TYR A 105 -3.98 13.88 -0.95
N ALA A 106 -4.23 14.71 0.05
CA ALA A 106 -4.14 16.15 -0.09
C ALA A 106 -2.68 16.62 -0.26
N LEU A 107 -2.00 16.07 -1.26
CA LEU A 107 -0.59 16.31 -1.59
C LEU A 107 -0.47 17.12 -2.87
N PRO A 108 0.45 18.11 -2.96
CA PRO A 108 0.64 18.92 -4.16
C PRO A 108 0.83 18.09 -5.43
N GLN A 109 1.65 17.02 -5.37
CA GLN A 109 1.96 16.15 -6.50
C GLN A 109 0.75 15.33 -6.99
N ILE A 110 -0.24 15.06 -6.12
CA ILE A 110 -1.50 14.41 -6.50
C ILE A 110 -2.48 15.46 -7.04
N LEU A 111 -2.66 16.55 -6.30
CA LEU A 111 -3.61 17.59 -6.67
C LEU A 111 -3.23 18.33 -7.97
N ALA A 112 -1.93 18.43 -8.28
CA ALA A 112 -1.45 19.01 -9.54
C ALA A 112 -1.92 18.20 -10.77
N LEU A 113 -2.18 16.92 -10.63
CA LEU A 113 -2.68 16.07 -11.73
C LEU A 113 -4.10 16.43 -12.16
N THR A 114 -4.86 17.15 -11.33
CA THR A 114 -6.18 17.68 -11.71
C THR A 114 -6.14 18.76 -12.80
N PHE A 115 -4.95 19.23 -13.16
CA PHE A 115 -4.72 20.16 -14.27
C PHE A 115 -4.94 19.53 -15.65
N PHE A 116 -4.79 18.19 -15.76
CA PHE A 116 -4.91 17.49 -17.04
C PHE A 116 -6.37 17.14 -17.34
N SER A 117 -6.69 16.99 -18.63
CA SER A 117 -8.02 16.54 -19.10
C SER A 117 -8.19 15.03 -19.08
N GLU A 118 -7.07 14.34 -19.24
CA GLU A 118 -7.03 12.88 -19.27
C GLU A 118 -7.38 12.28 -17.89
N LYS A 119 -8.16 11.24 -17.88
CA LYS A 119 -8.46 10.49 -16.65
C LYS A 119 -7.20 9.83 -16.11
N ILE A 120 -6.99 9.94 -14.82
CA ILE A 120 -5.88 9.34 -14.09
C ILE A 120 -6.47 8.55 -12.93
N TYR A 121 -6.14 7.28 -12.87
CA TYR A 121 -6.65 6.35 -11.88
C TYR A 121 -5.73 6.31 -10.67
N ILE A 122 -6.28 6.37 -9.46
CA ILE A 122 -5.49 6.40 -8.23
C ILE A 122 -5.98 5.35 -7.24
N GLN A 123 -5.08 4.48 -6.81
CA GLN A 123 -5.39 3.49 -5.78
C GLN A 123 -5.53 4.19 -4.41
N CYS A 124 -6.69 4.04 -3.78
CA CYS A 124 -7.06 4.63 -2.50
C CYS A 124 -7.43 3.51 -1.51
N ALA A 125 -6.45 2.98 -0.78
CA ALA A 125 -6.69 1.97 0.24
C ALA A 125 -7.51 2.52 1.41
N ASP A 126 -7.24 3.76 1.80
CA ASP A 126 -7.94 4.47 2.88
C ASP A 126 -9.27 5.09 2.42
N ALA A 127 -10.31 4.94 3.24
CA ALA A 127 -11.64 5.46 2.92
C ALA A 127 -11.69 7.01 2.88
N GLU A 128 -10.84 7.70 3.65
CA GLU A 128 -10.78 9.16 3.65
C GLU A 128 -10.14 9.67 2.36
N ASP A 129 -9.07 9.02 1.89
CA ASP A 129 -8.43 9.34 0.62
C ASP A 129 -9.37 9.07 -0.56
N TYR A 130 -10.12 7.96 -0.51
CA TYR A 130 -11.16 7.67 -1.50
C TYR A 130 -12.23 8.78 -1.56
N ARG A 131 -12.72 9.21 -0.38
CA ARG A 131 -13.71 10.30 -0.28
C ARG A 131 -13.13 11.63 -0.74
N LEU A 132 -11.87 11.94 -0.42
CA LEU A 132 -11.19 13.15 -0.88
C LEU A 132 -11.16 13.19 -2.42
N ILE A 133 -10.62 12.16 -3.05
CA ILE A 133 -10.47 12.12 -4.52
C ILE A 133 -11.83 12.17 -5.20
N THR A 134 -12.82 11.42 -4.71
CA THR A 134 -14.21 11.48 -5.21
C THR A 134 -14.79 12.90 -5.08
N GLY A 135 -14.60 13.53 -3.91
CA GLY A 135 -15.12 14.85 -3.60
C GLY A 135 -14.51 15.99 -4.44
N LEU A 136 -13.29 15.80 -4.97
CA LEU A 136 -12.69 16.76 -5.91
C LEU A 136 -13.51 16.88 -7.21
N GLY A 137 -14.19 15.81 -7.64
CA GLY A 137 -14.97 15.81 -8.88
C GLY A 137 -14.13 16.22 -10.08
N SER A 138 -12.88 15.73 -10.15
CA SER A 138 -11.90 16.03 -11.17
C SER A 138 -11.68 14.85 -12.11
N ASN A 139 -10.63 14.89 -12.92
CA ASN A 139 -10.16 13.78 -13.76
C ASN A 139 -9.50 12.64 -12.96
N LEU A 140 -9.28 12.79 -11.64
CA LEU A 140 -8.76 11.73 -10.79
C LEU A 140 -9.88 10.75 -10.42
N ILE A 141 -9.69 9.48 -10.79
CA ILE A 141 -10.68 8.42 -10.56
C ILE A 141 -10.16 7.48 -9.45
N PRO A 142 -10.77 7.46 -8.27
CA PRO A 142 -10.31 6.62 -7.18
C PRO A 142 -10.68 5.15 -7.37
N ILE A 143 -9.75 4.25 -7.03
CA ILE A 143 -9.95 2.81 -7.01
C ILE A 143 -9.70 2.31 -5.59
N LYS A 144 -10.64 1.54 -5.01
CA LYS A 144 -10.55 1.05 -3.63
C LYS A 144 -9.63 -0.15 -3.49
N THR A 145 -8.35 0.07 -3.80
CA THR A 145 -7.23 -0.87 -3.70
C THR A 145 -5.99 -0.13 -3.21
N GLY A 146 -4.96 -0.86 -2.86
CA GLY A 146 -3.66 -0.29 -2.48
C GLY A 146 -2.50 -1.25 -2.72
N SER A 147 -1.29 -0.84 -2.36
CA SER A 147 -0.08 -1.65 -2.58
C SER A 147 -0.11 -3.00 -1.85
N GLY A 148 -0.85 -3.12 -0.75
CA GLY A 148 -1.04 -4.36 -0.01
C GLY A 148 -1.89 -5.40 -0.75
N ASP A 149 -2.75 -4.99 -1.66
CA ASP A 149 -3.71 -5.87 -2.35
C ASP A 149 -3.08 -6.73 -3.47
N TRP A 150 -1.77 -6.65 -3.68
CA TRP A 150 -1.05 -7.39 -4.72
C TRP A 150 -0.19 -8.52 -4.15
N VAL A 151 -0.75 -9.31 -3.25
CA VAL A 151 0.00 -10.35 -2.55
C VAL A 151 0.44 -11.47 -3.49
N ASP A 152 1.73 -11.78 -3.50
CA ASP A 152 2.28 -12.90 -4.26
C ASP A 152 1.93 -14.23 -3.58
N GLN A 153 0.82 -14.84 -4.01
CA GLN A 153 0.30 -16.09 -3.47
C GLN A 153 1.15 -17.32 -3.82
N ARG A 154 2.16 -17.19 -4.67
CA ARG A 154 3.16 -18.24 -4.89
C ARG A 154 4.10 -18.37 -3.70
N ILE A 155 4.33 -17.26 -2.99
CA ILE A 155 5.17 -17.16 -1.79
C ILE A 155 4.33 -17.25 -0.52
N PHE A 156 3.33 -16.37 -0.39
CA PHE A 156 2.47 -16.30 0.80
C PHE A 156 1.24 -17.16 0.59
N LYS A 157 1.33 -18.38 1.09
CA LYS A 157 0.31 -19.41 0.94
C LYS A 157 0.28 -20.33 2.14
N ARG A 158 -0.81 -21.08 2.29
CA ARG A 158 -0.89 -22.14 3.27
C ARG A 158 0.12 -23.25 2.97
N LEU A 159 0.87 -23.62 3.99
CA LEU A 159 1.76 -24.76 3.97
C LEU A 159 1.05 -26.00 4.57
N LYS A 160 1.37 -27.17 4.04
CA LYS A 160 0.89 -28.43 4.60
C LYS A 160 1.71 -28.78 5.85
N ARG A 161 1.04 -29.20 6.95
CA ARG A 161 1.69 -29.74 8.15
C ARG A 161 2.54 -28.77 8.97
N GLU A 162 2.18 -27.50 9.06
CA GLU A 162 2.78 -26.61 10.05
C GLU A 162 1.94 -26.61 11.32
N ASP A 163 2.59 -26.87 12.44
CA ASP A 163 1.97 -26.78 13.77
C ASP A 163 1.87 -25.31 14.20
N ILE A 164 0.77 -24.91 14.78
CA ILE A 164 0.61 -23.59 15.36
C ILE A 164 1.50 -23.45 16.58
N LEU A 165 2.43 -22.52 16.54
CA LEU A 165 3.36 -22.22 17.62
C LEU A 165 3.07 -20.87 18.29
N TYR A 166 2.56 -19.89 17.54
CA TYR A 166 2.40 -18.52 18.01
C TYR A 166 0.94 -18.14 18.10
N ASP A 167 0.57 -17.55 19.22
CA ASP A 167 -0.75 -16.93 19.35
C ASP A 167 -0.83 -15.64 18.54
N ILE A 168 0.29 -14.88 18.46
CA ILE A 168 0.34 -13.61 17.75
C ILE A 168 1.71 -13.40 17.08
N VAL A 169 1.70 -12.80 15.91
CA VAL A 169 2.91 -12.31 15.22
C VAL A 169 2.78 -10.83 14.89
N LEU A 170 3.88 -10.10 15.05
CA LEU A 170 4.07 -8.76 14.47
C LEU A 170 5.23 -8.79 13.48
N VAL A 171 4.98 -8.29 12.27
CA VAL A 171 6.02 -8.07 11.25
C VAL A 171 6.21 -6.57 11.02
N ALA A 172 7.39 -6.06 11.29
CA ALA A 172 7.68 -4.64 11.27
C ALA A 172 9.11 -4.34 10.74
N ASN A 173 9.40 -3.10 10.46
CA ASN A 173 10.77 -2.59 10.41
C ASN A 173 11.05 -1.80 11.69
N CYS A 174 12.30 -1.33 11.86
CA CYS A 174 12.73 -0.59 13.06
C CYS A 174 12.22 0.86 13.12
N ASN A 175 11.26 1.26 12.28
CA ASN A 175 10.70 2.60 12.32
C ASN A 175 9.74 2.74 13.52
N PRO A 176 9.86 3.80 14.36
CA PRO A 176 8.97 4.02 15.51
C PRO A 176 7.48 4.02 15.19
N ILE A 177 7.09 4.40 13.96
CA ILE A 177 5.70 4.38 13.50
C ILE A 177 5.06 2.98 13.58
N LYS A 178 5.88 1.91 13.52
CA LYS A 178 5.43 0.51 13.64
C LYS A 178 5.07 0.12 15.07
N ARG A 179 5.46 0.94 16.04
CA ARG A 179 5.06 0.85 17.46
C ARG A 179 5.36 -0.52 18.08
N VAL A 180 6.54 -1.11 17.78
CA VAL A 180 6.98 -2.40 18.36
C VAL A 180 6.91 -2.38 19.90
N HIS A 181 7.22 -1.23 20.54
CA HIS A 181 7.08 -1.06 22.00
C HIS A 181 5.64 -1.34 22.49
N ARG A 182 4.61 -1.02 21.71
CA ARG A 182 3.22 -1.32 22.07
C ARG A 182 2.92 -2.80 21.94
N PHE A 183 3.52 -3.47 20.95
CA PHE A 183 3.42 -4.93 20.82
C PHE A 183 4.03 -5.63 22.03
N LEU A 184 5.25 -5.25 22.41
CA LEU A 184 5.93 -5.81 23.57
C LEU A 184 5.11 -5.58 24.85
N HIS A 185 4.59 -4.38 25.04
CA HIS A 185 3.70 -4.09 26.17
C HIS A 185 2.42 -4.93 26.16
N LEU A 186 1.76 -5.10 25.01
CA LEU A 186 0.56 -5.91 24.86
C LEU A 186 0.80 -7.38 25.27
N ILE A 187 1.85 -8.00 24.71
CA ILE A 187 2.16 -9.41 25.02
C ILE A 187 2.62 -9.61 26.46
N ASP A 188 3.34 -8.65 27.07
CA ASP A 188 3.69 -8.68 28.49
C ASP A 188 2.43 -8.67 29.38
N GLN A 189 1.47 -7.79 29.09
CA GLN A 189 0.21 -7.75 29.85
C GLN A 189 -0.62 -9.03 29.73
N VAL A 190 -0.65 -9.64 28.54
CA VAL A 190 -1.37 -10.91 28.32
C VAL A 190 -0.66 -12.06 29.03
N SER A 191 0.69 -12.13 28.98
CA SER A 191 1.48 -13.21 29.57
C SER A 191 1.30 -13.34 31.09
N ARG A 192 1.01 -12.21 31.77
CA ARG A 192 0.70 -12.20 33.22
C ARG A 192 -0.62 -12.87 33.59
N LYS A 193 -1.50 -13.13 32.59
CA LYS A 193 -2.84 -13.70 32.80
C LYS A 193 -3.04 -15.05 32.13
N LYS A 194 -2.34 -15.31 31.02
CA LYS A 194 -2.44 -16.54 30.22
C LYS A 194 -1.06 -16.87 29.65
N GLN A 195 -0.71 -18.15 29.63
CA GLN A 195 0.45 -18.60 28.87
C GLN A 195 0.25 -18.30 27.39
N ILE A 196 1.19 -17.57 26.80
CA ILE A 196 1.18 -17.22 25.36
C ILE A 196 2.55 -17.48 24.77
N ARG A 197 2.57 -17.59 23.43
CA ARG A 197 3.79 -17.55 22.63
C ARG A 197 3.64 -16.55 21.50
N ALA A 198 4.63 -15.68 21.34
CA ALA A 198 4.60 -14.60 20.37
C ALA A 198 5.80 -14.65 19.42
N ALA A 199 5.64 -14.16 18.21
CA ALA A 199 6.74 -13.93 17.26
C ALA A 199 6.83 -12.46 16.90
N LEU A 200 8.06 -11.95 16.87
CA LEU A 200 8.38 -10.62 16.35
C LEU A 200 9.38 -10.77 15.22
N VAL A 201 9.00 -10.37 14.02
CA VAL A 201 9.88 -10.34 12.84
C VAL A 201 10.20 -8.90 12.51
N CYS A 202 11.46 -8.51 12.65
CA CYS A 202 11.92 -7.16 12.34
C CYS A 202 12.86 -7.16 11.13
N SER A 203 12.64 -6.20 10.22
CA SER A 203 13.67 -5.86 9.23
C SER A 203 14.69 -4.92 9.88
N SER A 204 15.97 -5.18 9.65
CA SER A 204 17.09 -4.32 10.08
C SER A 204 17.09 -2.95 9.39
N PHE A 205 16.23 -2.78 8.38
CA PHE A 205 16.07 -1.51 7.67
C PHE A 205 15.45 -0.43 8.57
N GLY A 206 16.20 0.64 8.78
CA GLY A 206 15.74 1.84 9.52
C GLY A 206 16.77 2.36 10.52
N ALA A 207 16.73 3.66 10.77
CA ALA A 207 17.71 4.38 11.62
C ALA A 207 17.70 3.97 13.11
N ASN A 208 16.70 3.20 13.56
CA ASN A 208 16.50 2.86 14.98
C ASN A 208 16.78 1.38 15.31
N TYR A 209 17.53 0.69 14.48
CA TYR A 209 17.78 -0.75 14.66
C TYR A 209 18.41 -1.09 16.03
N ASN A 210 19.48 -0.40 16.43
CA ASN A 210 20.15 -0.64 17.72
C ASN A 210 19.22 -0.35 18.91
N ASN A 211 18.44 0.73 18.84
CA ASN A 211 17.46 1.06 19.88
C ASN A 211 16.37 -0.02 19.99
N MET A 212 15.96 -0.60 18.86
CA MET A 212 15.00 -1.69 18.84
C MET A 212 15.55 -2.95 19.50
N LYS A 213 16.78 -3.33 19.20
CA LYS A 213 17.46 -4.47 19.88
C LYS A 213 17.55 -4.28 21.39
N SER A 214 17.97 -3.09 21.82
CA SER A 214 18.03 -2.77 23.24
C SER A 214 16.66 -2.83 23.91
N LEU A 215 15.61 -2.36 23.22
CA LEU A 215 14.25 -2.43 23.72
C LEU A 215 13.77 -3.89 23.88
N ILE A 216 13.98 -4.74 22.88
CA ILE A 216 13.61 -6.16 22.95
C ILE A 216 14.35 -6.87 24.07
N ALA A 217 15.66 -6.64 24.19
CA ALA A 217 16.49 -7.21 25.25
C ALA A 217 16.04 -6.76 26.66
N ALA A 218 15.57 -5.52 26.81
CA ALA A 218 15.09 -4.99 28.10
C ALA A 218 13.80 -5.65 28.59
N TYR A 219 12.99 -6.22 27.69
CA TYR A 219 11.79 -6.96 28.09
C TYR A 219 12.08 -8.41 28.53
N ASP A 220 13.17 -9.01 28.05
CA ASP A 220 13.64 -10.38 28.40
C ASP A 220 12.49 -11.42 28.49
N MET A 221 11.70 -11.52 27.44
CA MET A 221 10.51 -12.38 27.41
C MET A 221 10.84 -13.77 26.86
N GLY A 222 10.92 -14.78 27.71
CA GLY A 222 11.18 -16.18 27.32
C GLY A 222 10.09 -16.80 26.41
N PHE A 223 8.95 -16.14 26.23
CA PHE A 223 7.86 -16.56 25.35
C PHE A 223 7.81 -15.81 24.02
N LEU A 224 8.78 -14.93 23.75
CA LEU A 224 8.91 -14.17 22.52
C LEU A 224 10.06 -14.70 21.66
N ASP A 225 9.73 -15.23 20.48
CA ASP A 225 10.74 -15.54 19.47
C ASP A 225 10.99 -14.33 18.57
N TYR A 226 12.25 -13.90 18.49
CA TYR A 226 12.67 -12.76 17.69
C TYR A 226 13.42 -13.20 16.42
N TYR A 227 13.01 -12.67 15.28
CA TYR A 227 13.59 -12.95 13.98
C TYR A 227 13.98 -11.66 13.25
N GLU A 228 15.10 -11.72 12.52
CA GLU A 228 15.58 -10.60 11.70
C GLU A 228 15.63 -10.96 10.23
N ASP A 229 15.22 -10.01 9.37
CA ASP A 229 15.38 -10.02 7.92
C ASP A 229 14.95 -11.31 7.22
N LEU A 230 13.88 -11.94 7.68
CA LEU A 230 13.39 -13.16 7.05
C LEU A 230 12.97 -12.91 5.59
N ALA A 231 13.41 -13.78 4.70
CA ALA A 231 12.97 -13.83 3.31
C ALA A 231 11.49 -14.25 3.21
N GLY A 232 10.81 -13.90 2.12
CA GLY A 232 9.38 -14.14 1.97
C GLY A 232 8.92 -15.56 2.29
N GLY A 233 9.65 -16.60 1.85
CA GLY A 233 9.32 -18.00 2.13
C GLY A 233 9.46 -18.37 3.61
N GLU A 234 10.47 -17.85 4.31
CA GLU A 234 10.67 -18.06 5.74
C GLU A 234 9.64 -17.28 6.56
N LEU A 235 9.34 -16.04 6.16
CA LEU A 235 8.26 -15.27 6.74
C LEU A 235 6.91 -15.99 6.59
N ASN A 236 6.67 -16.61 5.42
CA ASN A 236 5.47 -17.42 5.22
C ASN A 236 5.36 -18.60 6.19
N LYS A 237 6.48 -19.22 6.58
CA LYS A 237 6.46 -20.27 7.64
C LYS A 237 6.05 -19.69 8.98
N ILE A 238 6.54 -18.52 9.37
CA ILE A 238 6.13 -17.87 10.63
C ILE A 238 4.64 -17.55 10.60
N PHE A 239 4.12 -17.00 9.49
CA PHE A 239 2.68 -16.79 9.35
C PHE A 239 1.90 -18.11 9.52
N ASN A 240 2.29 -19.17 8.82
CA ASN A 240 1.59 -20.47 8.90
C ASN A 240 1.63 -21.09 10.31
N ARG A 241 2.50 -20.64 11.19
CA ARG A 241 2.61 -21.06 12.60
C ARG A 241 1.95 -20.09 13.57
N SER A 242 1.25 -19.07 13.08
CA SER A 242 0.65 -18.02 13.91
C SER A 242 -0.88 -18.02 13.79
N LYS A 243 -1.58 -17.74 14.90
CA LYS A 243 -3.04 -17.62 14.91
C LYS A 243 -3.50 -16.26 14.37
N VAL A 244 -2.86 -15.16 14.80
CA VAL A 244 -3.18 -13.81 14.33
C VAL A 244 -1.91 -13.02 13.97
N ASN A 245 -2.03 -12.16 12.96
CA ASN A 245 -1.01 -11.20 12.55
C ASN A 245 -1.51 -9.79 12.86
N CYS A 246 -0.81 -9.07 13.74
CA CYS A 246 -1.26 -7.75 14.15
C CYS A 246 -0.49 -6.61 13.47
N LEU A 247 -1.15 -5.46 13.35
CA LEU A 247 -0.59 -4.21 12.89
C LEU A 247 -0.96 -3.09 13.85
N LEU A 248 0.03 -2.51 14.53
CA LEU A 248 -0.15 -1.50 15.56
C LEU A 248 0.20 -0.07 15.11
N SER A 249 0.71 0.10 13.90
CA SER A 249 0.99 1.42 13.33
C SER A 249 -0.28 2.27 13.21
N LEU A 250 -0.16 3.56 13.50
CA LEU A 250 -1.28 4.50 13.40
C LEU A 250 -1.47 5.02 11.97
N LYS A 251 -0.43 4.95 11.14
CA LYS A 251 -0.47 5.39 9.76
C LYS A 251 0.32 4.46 8.85
N GLU A 252 -0.27 4.11 7.73
CA GLU A 252 0.29 3.28 6.66
C GLU A 252 -0.08 3.84 5.29
N GLY A 253 0.51 3.24 4.26
CA GLY A 253 0.12 3.48 2.87
C GLY A 253 -0.42 2.22 2.19
N SER A 254 -1.24 1.41 2.88
CA SER A 254 -1.60 0.04 2.58
C SER A 254 -0.49 -0.94 3.01
N ASN A 255 -0.67 -1.58 4.16
CA ASN A 255 0.35 -2.46 4.73
C ASN A 255 0.42 -3.79 3.99
N ARG A 256 1.62 -4.19 3.55
CA ARG A 256 1.83 -5.45 2.82
C ARG A 256 1.79 -6.67 3.75
N THR A 257 2.51 -6.61 4.86
CA THR A 257 2.72 -7.79 5.73
C THR A 257 1.44 -8.26 6.42
N LEU A 258 0.48 -7.37 6.66
CA LEU A 258 -0.83 -7.74 7.16
C LEU A 258 -1.56 -8.67 6.17
N PHE A 259 -1.57 -8.29 4.90
CA PHE A 259 -2.24 -9.03 3.83
C PHE A 259 -1.44 -10.25 3.36
N GLU A 260 -0.11 -10.23 3.46
CA GLU A 260 0.74 -11.41 3.27
C GLU A 260 0.39 -12.51 4.30
N GLY A 261 0.19 -12.13 5.57
CA GLY A 261 -0.30 -13.05 6.60
C GLY A 261 -1.71 -13.59 6.29
N MET A 262 -2.63 -12.74 5.84
CA MET A 262 -3.99 -13.18 5.46
C MET A 262 -3.96 -14.15 4.28
N SER A 263 -3.08 -13.96 3.31
CA SER A 263 -2.87 -14.92 2.20
C SER A 263 -2.33 -16.26 2.68
N ALA A 264 -1.52 -16.28 3.74
CA ALA A 264 -1.09 -17.51 4.41
C ALA A 264 -2.18 -18.15 5.29
N GLY A 265 -3.34 -17.51 5.43
CA GLY A 265 -4.47 -17.98 6.23
C GLY A 265 -4.51 -17.42 7.66
N VAL A 266 -3.73 -16.41 7.98
CA VAL A 266 -3.66 -15.81 9.33
C VAL A 266 -4.62 -14.63 9.44
N LYS A 267 -5.49 -14.61 10.45
CA LYS A 267 -6.39 -13.48 10.68
C LYS A 267 -5.61 -12.17 10.90
N GLY A 268 -5.99 -11.13 10.20
CA GLY A 268 -5.40 -9.80 10.36
C GLY A 268 -6.01 -9.06 11.56
N VAL A 269 -5.19 -8.44 12.40
CA VAL A 269 -5.63 -7.60 13.52
C VAL A 269 -5.06 -6.20 13.37
N LEU A 270 -5.91 -5.22 13.15
CA LEU A 270 -5.56 -3.83 12.93
C LEU A 270 -5.93 -2.97 14.13
N VAL A 271 -5.04 -2.09 14.57
CA VAL A 271 -5.40 -1.11 15.61
C VAL A 271 -6.48 -0.14 15.10
N ALA A 272 -7.49 0.11 15.93
CA ALA A 272 -8.73 0.80 15.55
C ALA A 272 -8.54 2.21 14.97
N ASN A 273 -7.51 2.92 15.40
CA ASN A 273 -7.18 4.28 14.94
C ASN A 273 -6.12 4.32 13.82
N ASN A 274 -5.85 3.20 13.15
CA ASN A 274 -5.00 3.17 11.96
C ASN A 274 -5.64 3.95 10.81
N VAL A 275 -4.79 4.63 10.03
CA VAL A 275 -5.13 5.31 8.77
C VAL A 275 -4.24 4.74 7.67
N GLY A 276 -4.82 4.45 6.51
CA GLY A 276 -4.11 4.03 5.31
C GLY A 276 -4.27 2.55 4.95
N VAL A 277 -4.80 1.71 5.83
CA VAL A 277 -5.15 0.33 5.50
C VAL A 277 -6.61 0.26 5.02
N ASN A 278 -6.89 -0.55 4.01
CA ASN A 278 -8.26 -0.82 3.60
C ASN A 278 -9.00 -1.62 4.67
N ARG A 279 -9.81 -0.94 5.46
CA ARG A 279 -10.53 -1.50 6.61
C ARG A 279 -11.63 -2.48 6.19
N ASP A 280 -12.15 -2.38 4.96
CA ASP A 280 -13.16 -3.34 4.47
C ASP A 280 -12.60 -4.76 4.32
N HIS A 281 -11.27 -4.89 4.29
CA HIS A 281 -10.58 -6.18 4.26
C HIS A 281 -10.46 -6.87 5.62
N LEU A 282 -10.83 -6.19 6.71
CA LEU A 282 -10.61 -6.64 8.09
C LEU A 282 -11.93 -6.76 8.84
N GLN A 283 -12.87 -7.45 8.24
CA GLN A 283 -14.16 -7.79 8.87
C GLN A 283 -14.22 -9.28 9.20
N GLU A 284 -14.96 -9.64 10.23
CA GLU A 284 -15.18 -11.05 10.51
C GLU A 284 -15.77 -11.80 9.30
N PRO A 285 -15.36 -13.02 9.06
CA PRO A 285 -14.48 -13.87 9.90
C PRO A 285 -12.97 -13.74 9.61
N VAL A 286 -12.54 -12.86 8.72
CA VAL A 286 -11.16 -12.83 8.19
C VAL A 286 -10.20 -11.92 8.96
N GLY A 287 -10.71 -10.99 9.76
CA GLY A 287 -9.87 -10.09 10.54
C GLY A 287 -10.65 -9.28 11.56
N TYR A 288 -9.92 -8.41 12.27
CA TYR A 288 -10.46 -7.57 13.33
C TYR A 288 -9.89 -6.16 13.27
N ILE A 289 -10.71 -5.18 13.65
CA ILE A 289 -10.29 -3.80 13.87
C ILE A 289 -10.57 -3.47 15.34
N LEU A 290 -9.52 -3.41 16.16
CA LEU A 290 -9.62 -3.40 17.61
C LEU A 290 -8.79 -2.28 18.24
N THR A 291 -9.24 -1.76 19.35
CA THR A 291 -8.40 -0.98 20.27
C THR A 291 -7.40 -1.90 20.97
N GLU A 292 -6.33 -1.34 21.53
CA GLU A 292 -5.33 -2.15 22.24
C GLU A 292 -5.92 -2.95 23.43
N PRO A 293 -6.86 -2.42 24.25
CA PRO A 293 -7.57 -3.23 25.26
C PRO A 293 -8.38 -4.37 24.65
N GLU A 294 -9.06 -4.16 23.52
CA GLU A 294 -9.80 -5.22 22.83
C GLU A 294 -8.88 -6.29 22.23
N MET A 295 -7.70 -5.89 21.72
CA MET A 295 -6.66 -6.83 21.29
C MET A 295 -6.20 -7.70 22.46
N GLN A 296 -6.03 -7.13 23.66
CA GLN A 296 -5.69 -7.87 24.87
C GLN A 296 -6.80 -8.89 25.19
N GLN A 297 -8.08 -8.52 25.11
CA GLN A 297 -9.19 -9.43 25.33
C GLN A 297 -9.25 -10.54 24.26
N LEU A 298 -9.03 -10.19 22.99
CA LEU A 298 -8.92 -11.18 21.93
C LEU A 298 -7.86 -12.23 22.26
N MET A 299 -6.66 -11.80 22.67
CA MET A 299 -5.54 -12.71 22.99
C MET A 299 -5.84 -13.62 24.19
N LEU A 300 -6.55 -13.11 25.21
CA LEU A 300 -6.95 -13.91 26.37
C LEU A 300 -7.97 -15.00 26.02
N ASN A 301 -8.83 -14.74 25.02
CA ASN A 301 -9.91 -15.62 24.59
C ASN A 301 -9.65 -16.32 23.24
N LEU A 302 -8.42 -16.27 22.76
CA LEU A 302 -8.06 -16.82 21.46
C LEU A 302 -8.00 -18.36 21.54
N ASP A 303 -9.16 -18.97 21.34
CA ASP A 303 -9.36 -20.42 21.23
C ASP A 303 -9.64 -20.77 19.77
N GLY A 304 -9.50 -21.62 19.12
CA GLY A 304 -9.88 -21.98 17.75
C GLY A 304 -9.20 -21.13 16.67
N TYR A 305 -8.95 -21.74 15.55
CA TYR A 305 -8.25 -21.15 14.43
C TYR A 305 -8.81 -21.69 13.11
N ASP A 306 -9.49 -20.83 12.37
CA ASP A 306 -9.94 -21.09 11.00
C ASP A 306 -9.11 -20.28 10.02
N ASN A 307 -8.23 -20.98 9.32
CA ASN A 307 -7.32 -20.37 8.36
C ASN A 307 -7.79 -20.54 6.91
N GLU A 308 -8.68 -21.48 6.63
CA GLU A 308 -9.15 -21.75 5.27
C GLU A 308 -10.08 -20.63 4.78
N THR A 309 -10.95 -20.14 5.64
CA THR A 309 -11.84 -19.01 5.33
C THR A 309 -11.02 -17.75 5.00
N VAL A 310 -10.00 -17.44 5.81
CA VAL A 310 -9.12 -16.29 5.60
C VAL A 310 -8.38 -16.40 4.27
N ARG A 311 -7.80 -17.56 3.98
CA ARG A 311 -7.07 -17.82 2.75
C ARG A 311 -7.97 -17.71 1.51
N THR A 312 -9.11 -18.36 1.53
CA THR A 312 -10.07 -18.32 0.42
C THR A 312 -10.55 -16.90 0.14
N TRP A 313 -10.76 -16.12 1.19
CA TRP A 313 -11.09 -14.71 1.05
C TRP A 313 -9.92 -13.91 0.43
N ALA A 314 -8.69 -14.13 0.90
CA ALA A 314 -7.51 -13.43 0.40
C ALA A 314 -7.26 -13.71 -1.09
N GLU A 315 -7.40 -14.95 -1.53
CA GLU A 315 -7.30 -15.33 -2.96
C GLU A 315 -8.26 -14.53 -3.85
N LYS A 316 -9.48 -14.34 -3.36
CA LYS A 316 -10.55 -13.64 -4.10
C LYS A 316 -10.44 -12.11 -4.04
N ASN A 317 -9.73 -11.55 -3.07
CA ASN A 317 -9.80 -10.12 -2.78
C ASN A 317 -8.47 -9.36 -2.89
N ILE A 318 -7.34 -10.01 -2.57
CA ILE A 318 -6.01 -9.37 -2.47
C ILE A 318 -4.92 -10.09 -3.28
N SER A 319 -5.29 -10.97 -4.20
CA SER A 319 -4.37 -11.51 -5.18
C SER A 319 -4.07 -10.49 -6.30
N PRO A 320 -2.94 -10.60 -7.01
CA PRO A 320 -2.64 -9.77 -8.17
C PRO A 320 -3.77 -9.78 -9.22
N GLU A 321 -4.35 -10.95 -9.48
CA GLU A 321 -5.44 -11.10 -10.42
C GLU A 321 -6.73 -10.41 -9.93
N ALA A 322 -7.14 -10.63 -8.68
CA ALA A 322 -8.32 -10.01 -8.10
C ALA A 322 -8.21 -8.48 -8.07
N THR A 323 -7.02 -7.97 -7.70
CA THR A 323 -6.74 -6.54 -7.66
C THR A 323 -6.79 -5.93 -9.06
N MET A 324 -6.17 -6.59 -10.04
CA MET A 324 -6.20 -6.11 -11.43
C MET A 324 -7.61 -6.14 -12.03
N LYS A 325 -8.42 -7.16 -11.75
CA LYS A 325 -9.83 -7.20 -12.16
C LYS A 325 -10.63 -6.00 -11.63
N LYS A 326 -10.41 -5.61 -10.36
CA LYS A 326 -11.03 -4.41 -9.78
C LYS A 326 -10.59 -3.14 -10.51
N ILE A 327 -9.30 -3.00 -10.80
CA ILE A 327 -8.73 -1.85 -11.53
C ILE A 327 -9.33 -1.80 -12.94
N LEU A 328 -9.31 -2.89 -13.68
CA LEU A 328 -9.86 -2.95 -15.05
C LEU A 328 -11.36 -2.67 -15.07
N SER A 329 -12.11 -3.12 -14.08
CA SER A 329 -13.55 -2.81 -13.98
C SER A 329 -13.80 -1.30 -13.94
N ILE A 330 -13.01 -0.56 -13.16
CA ILE A 330 -13.13 0.90 -13.07
C ILE A 330 -12.62 1.59 -14.34
N ILE A 331 -11.48 1.15 -14.89
CA ILE A 331 -10.96 1.69 -16.16
C ILE A 331 -12.00 1.48 -17.27
N ASN A 332 -12.51 0.27 -17.46
CA ASN A 332 -13.48 -0.08 -18.50
C ASN A 332 -14.83 0.63 -18.35
N SER A 333 -15.18 1.07 -17.15
CA SER A 333 -16.38 1.88 -16.90
C SER A 333 -16.19 3.34 -17.27
N ASN A 334 -14.94 3.78 -17.41
CA ASN A 334 -14.59 5.19 -17.63
C ASN A 334 -13.92 5.44 -19.00
N GLU A 335 -13.30 4.44 -19.62
CA GLU A 335 -12.65 4.55 -20.92
C GLU A 335 -13.52 3.94 -22.03
N ASN A 336 -13.28 4.39 -23.27
CA ASN A 336 -13.94 3.79 -24.43
C ASN A 336 -13.36 2.41 -24.78
N ALA A 337 -12.09 2.18 -24.49
CA ALA A 337 -11.43 0.89 -24.66
C ALA A 337 -11.87 -0.10 -23.57
N LYS A 338 -11.86 -1.41 -23.90
CA LYS A 338 -12.23 -2.50 -23.00
C LYS A 338 -11.04 -3.44 -22.81
N TYR A 339 -10.37 -3.30 -21.69
CA TYR A 339 -9.22 -4.13 -21.35
C TYR A 339 -9.66 -5.44 -20.67
N SER A 340 -9.06 -6.55 -21.08
CA SER A 340 -9.27 -7.86 -20.45
C SER A 340 -8.10 -8.26 -19.56
N ILE A 341 -8.34 -9.14 -18.59
CA ILE A 341 -7.30 -9.62 -17.67
C ILE A 341 -6.20 -10.40 -18.40
N GLY A 342 -6.50 -11.04 -19.51
CA GLY A 342 -5.53 -11.80 -20.32
C GLY A 342 -4.56 -10.92 -21.12
N GLU A 343 -4.87 -9.63 -21.29
CA GLU A 343 -4.06 -8.69 -22.08
C GLU A 343 -3.10 -7.87 -21.20
N VAL A 344 -3.20 -7.99 -19.89
CA VAL A 344 -2.42 -7.20 -18.94
C VAL A 344 -1.47 -8.06 -18.14
N LYS A 345 -0.32 -7.54 -17.82
CA LYS A 345 0.64 -8.18 -16.93
C LYS A 345 0.35 -7.83 -15.48
N LEU A 346 0.43 -8.84 -14.65
CA LEU A 346 0.22 -8.71 -13.22
C LEU A 346 1.52 -8.32 -12.53
N LYS A 347 1.42 -7.44 -11.55
CA LYS A 347 2.52 -7.11 -10.64
C LYS A 347 2.36 -7.82 -9.29
N VAL A 348 3.40 -7.75 -8.47
CA VAL A 348 3.39 -8.18 -7.07
C VAL A 348 3.75 -7.01 -6.14
N ASN A 349 3.42 -7.14 -4.86
CA ASN A 349 3.65 -6.10 -3.83
C ASN A 349 5.11 -6.05 -3.34
N LYS A 350 6.04 -5.78 -4.22
CA LYS A 350 7.46 -5.56 -3.89
C LYS A 350 7.77 -4.06 -3.81
N PRO A 351 8.85 -3.65 -3.10
CA PRO A 351 9.30 -2.25 -3.10
C PRO A 351 9.56 -1.74 -4.51
N GLU A 352 10.29 -2.49 -5.31
CA GLU A 352 10.52 -2.19 -6.73
C GLU A 352 9.25 -2.49 -7.54
N ALA A 353 9.13 -1.81 -8.69
CA ALA A 353 8.12 -2.15 -9.68
C ALA A 353 8.49 -3.49 -10.34
N ARG A 354 7.70 -4.55 -10.05
CA ARG A 354 8.04 -5.91 -10.48
C ARG A 354 6.82 -6.67 -10.97
N TYR A 355 7.00 -7.34 -12.12
CA TYR A 355 6.01 -8.28 -12.63
C TYR A 355 5.90 -9.53 -11.75
N MET A 356 4.71 -10.11 -11.71
CA MET A 356 4.49 -11.40 -11.08
C MET A 356 5.24 -12.50 -11.83
N ILE A 357 5.17 -12.49 -13.17
CA ILE A 357 5.88 -13.38 -14.10
C ILE A 357 6.44 -12.51 -15.19
N GLU A 358 7.73 -12.63 -15.45
CA GLU A 358 8.40 -12.01 -16.59
C GLU A 358 8.38 -12.95 -17.79
N ASP A 359 8.33 -12.38 -18.99
CA ASP A 359 8.43 -13.07 -20.26
C ASP A 359 9.23 -12.24 -21.28
N GLU A 360 9.26 -12.70 -22.55
CA GLU A 360 10.01 -12.01 -23.60
C GLU A 360 9.51 -10.59 -23.89
N GLU A 361 8.22 -10.32 -23.71
CA GLU A 361 7.63 -9.01 -23.96
C GLU A 361 7.69 -8.11 -22.72
N TYR A 362 7.49 -8.68 -21.54
CA TYR A 362 7.41 -7.96 -20.25
C TYR A 362 8.47 -8.47 -19.28
N SER A 363 9.63 -7.83 -19.31
CA SER A 363 10.72 -8.05 -18.36
C SER A 363 11.17 -6.74 -17.75
N ALA A 364 11.88 -6.81 -16.62
CA ALA A 364 12.42 -5.63 -15.96
C ALA A 364 13.32 -4.82 -16.90
N GLU A 365 14.10 -5.47 -17.75
CA GLU A 365 15.00 -4.83 -18.72
C GLU A 365 14.22 -4.09 -19.82
N LYS A 366 13.22 -4.75 -20.44
CA LYS A 366 12.40 -4.12 -21.49
C LYS A 366 11.56 -2.97 -20.93
N ASN A 367 10.96 -3.16 -19.76
CA ASN A 367 10.24 -2.11 -19.05
C ASN A 367 11.14 -0.88 -18.83
N LYS A 368 12.36 -1.11 -18.35
CA LYS A 368 13.34 -0.05 -18.12
C LYS A 368 13.66 0.71 -19.41
N LYS A 369 14.06 0.01 -20.48
CA LYS A 369 14.41 0.62 -21.78
C LYS A 369 13.26 1.47 -22.35
N SER A 370 12.03 0.91 -22.34
CA SER A 370 10.85 1.60 -22.86
C SER A 370 10.53 2.88 -22.07
N LEU A 371 10.63 2.83 -20.74
CA LEU A 371 10.35 3.96 -19.87
C LEU A 371 11.49 5.00 -19.89
N GLU A 372 12.76 4.59 -19.94
CA GLU A 372 13.88 5.53 -20.10
C GLU A 372 13.71 6.37 -21.37
N PHE A 373 13.40 5.70 -22.50
CA PHE A 373 13.12 6.41 -23.75
C PHE A 373 11.91 7.37 -23.66
N MET A 374 10.94 7.04 -22.84
CA MET A 374 9.72 7.84 -22.68
C MET A 374 9.93 9.07 -21.79
N PHE A 375 10.78 8.98 -20.77
CA PHE A 375 10.99 10.03 -19.76
C PHE A 375 12.27 10.84 -19.98
N SER A 376 13.18 10.41 -20.85
CA SER A 376 14.32 11.22 -21.31
C SER A 376 13.88 12.17 -22.42
#